data_b2b5bee7d28d9851ac177f36e1bdc458
#
_entry.id   b2b5bee7d28d9851ac177f36e1bdc458
#
_cell.length_a   1.000
_cell.length_b   1.000
_cell.length_c   1.000
_cell.angle_alpha   90.00
_cell.angle_beta   90.00
_cell.angle_gamma   90.00
#
_symmetry.space_group_name_H-M   'P 1'
#
loop_
_entity.id
_entity.type
_entity.pdbx_description
1 polymer ?
#
loop_
_entity_poly.entity_id
_entity_poly.type
_entity_poly.pdbx_seq_one_letter_code
_entity_poly.pdbx_strand_id
1 'polypeptide(L)'
;GPFEAVQPYLWGNGDKNILYVTDFSGRLRCIYKMNVEKIYHKDLWETIHAPDAGEHLLFPSVAMMNDTLCFIVGSGLYSDNILSVIDFKLGTTEEVDEFKFPGFNSPSELKVAKHMVYCDAELLKHPTENKIVYAGRLGRYIEIFEIEGKEIRKRTPVCSTYPSFRITSDQQQILNDDCLRGVLVRVTKNRIYSLMRPYTEKEAGEHDSYKERPNYYGDELIVYDWDGNLINA
;
A
#
# COMPACT_ATOMS: atom_id res chain seq x y z
N GLY A 1 -25.83 10.77 -2.56
CA GLY A 1 -24.67 11.54 -2.15
C GLY A 1 -23.42 11.07 -2.90
N PRO A 2 -22.29 11.77 -2.88
CA PRO A 2 -21.09 11.40 -3.65
C PRO A 2 -20.49 10.03 -3.28
N PHE A 3 -21.02 9.34 -2.27
CA PHE A 3 -20.48 8.11 -1.71
C PHE A 3 -21.31 6.85 -2.00
N GLU A 4 -22.29 6.89 -2.89
CA GLU A 4 -23.19 5.74 -3.13
C GLU A 4 -22.51 4.50 -3.75
N ALA A 5 -21.26 4.61 -4.20
CA ALA A 5 -20.51 3.51 -4.82
C ALA A 5 -19.06 3.36 -4.27
N VAL A 6 -18.75 3.98 -3.14
CA VAL A 6 -17.36 4.12 -2.66
C VAL A 6 -17.11 3.19 -1.51
N GLN A 7 -16.08 2.36 -1.60
CA GLN A 7 -15.42 1.81 -0.42
C GLN A 7 -14.40 2.87 0.07
N PRO A 8 -14.70 3.65 1.11
CA PRO A 8 -13.80 4.68 1.56
C PRO A 8 -12.59 4.04 2.23
N TYR A 9 -11.41 4.26 1.69
CA TYR A 9 -10.18 4.02 2.42
C TYR A 9 -9.85 5.28 3.21
N LEU A 10 -9.88 5.15 4.52
CA LEU A 10 -9.62 6.22 5.46
C LEU A 10 -8.12 6.26 5.78
N TRP A 11 -7.48 7.35 5.44
CA TRP A 11 -6.07 7.56 5.75
C TRP A 11 -5.96 8.74 6.72
N GLY A 12 -5.55 8.46 7.95
CA GLY A 12 -5.16 9.53 8.88
C GLY A 12 -3.78 10.06 8.49
N ASN A 13 -3.67 11.34 8.16
CA ASN A 13 -2.39 12.03 8.22
C ASN A 13 -2.12 12.38 9.70
N GLY A 14 -0.86 12.38 10.13
CA GLY A 14 -0.48 12.60 11.54
C GLY A 14 -0.93 13.91 12.20
N ASP A 15 -1.56 14.81 11.46
CA ASP A 15 -2.39 15.86 12.01
C ASP A 15 -3.70 15.22 12.49
N LYS A 16 -3.93 15.24 13.82
CA LYS A 16 -5.07 14.58 14.49
C LYS A 16 -6.43 14.99 13.94
N ASN A 17 -6.52 16.09 13.22
CA ASN A 17 -7.74 16.70 12.76
C ASN A 17 -7.98 16.56 11.26
N ILE A 18 -7.03 16.01 10.51
CA ILE A 18 -7.15 15.84 9.06
C ILE A 18 -7.28 14.36 8.71
N LEU A 19 -8.31 14.05 7.94
CA LEU A 19 -8.56 12.74 7.37
C LEU A 19 -8.59 12.86 5.85
N TYR A 20 -7.86 12.00 5.18
CA TYR A 20 -7.93 11.87 3.73
C TYR A 20 -8.73 10.63 3.37
N VAL A 21 -9.64 10.80 2.42
CA VAL A 21 -10.50 9.72 1.91
C VAL A 21 -10.30 9.61 0.42
N THR A 22 -9.98 8.43 -0.06
CA THR A 22 -9.84 8.16 -1.49
C THR A 22 -11.11 7.51 -2.04
N ASP A 23 -11.50 7.90 -3.24
CA ASP A 23 -12.54 7.22 -4.02
C ASP A 23 -11.93 6.05 -4.78
N PHE A 24 -12.48 4.87 -4.58
CA PHE A 24 -11.95 3.61 -5.10
C PHE A 24 -12.75 3.08 -6.30
N SER A 25 -13.14 3.92 -7.21
CA SER A 25 -13.82 3.49 -8.44
C SER A 25 -12.88 2.93 -9.53
N GLY A 26 -11.77 2.28 -9.12
CA GLY A 26 -10.77 1.69 -10.02
C GLY A 26 -9.70 2.66 -10.52
N ARG A 27 -9.81 3.96 -10.21
CA ARG A 27 -8.82 5.00 -10.52
C ARG A 27 -8.79 6.00 -9.38
N LEU A 28 -7.60 6.44 -9.00
CA LEU A 28 -7.48 7.58 -8.10
C LEU A 28 -7.87 8.85 -8.87
N ARG A 29 -9.12 9.30 -8.74
CA ARG A 29 -9.63 10.52 -9.38
C ARG A 29 -9.47 11.74 -8.49
N CYS A 30 -9.68 11.55 -7.20
CA CYS A 30 -9.57 12.63 -6.23
C CYS A 30 -9.32 12.06 -4.83
N ILE A 31 -8.80 12.91 -4.00
CA ILE A 31 -8.66 12.70 -2.55
C ILE A 31 -9.54 13.74 -1.87
N TYR A 32 -10.38 13.30 -0.97
CA TYR A 32 -11.17 14.18 -0.13
C TYR A 32 -10.41 14.43 1.16
N LYS A 33 -10.10 15.68 1.43
CA LYS A 33 -9.51 16.12 2.70
C LYS A 33 -10.62 16.59 3.62
N MET A 34 -10.73 15.99 4.76
CA MET A 34 -11.72 16.32 5.78
C MET A 34 -11.04 16.84 7.05
N ASN A 35 -11.50 17.98 7.57
CA ASN A 35 -11.17 18.40 8.91
C ASN A 35 -12.20 17.82 9.89
N VAL A 36 -11.77 16.90 10.76
CA VAL A 36 -12.66 16.17 11.68
C VAL A 36 -13.33 17.09 12.69
N GLU A 37 -12.72 18.25 13.03
CA GLU A 37 -13.34 19.26 13.92
C GLU A 37 -14.56 19.93 13.29
N LYS A 38 -14.63 19.91 11.94
CA LYS A 38 -15.73 20.49 11.17
C LYS A 38 -16.80 19.49 10.79
N ILE A 39 -16.86 18.33 11.41
CA ILE A 39 -17.72 17.21 11.00
C ILE A 39 -19.22 17.56 10.90
N TYR A 40 -19.66 18.61 11.60
CA TYR A 40 -21.04 19.08 11.56
C TYR A 40 -21.27 20.29 10.63
N HIS A 41 -20.23 20.71 9.88
CA HIS A 41 -20.32 21.82 8.93
C HIS A 41 -20.54 21.33 7.51
N LYS A 42 -21.28 22.09 6.71
CA LYS A 42 -21.56 21.74 5.31
C LYS A 42 -20.29 21.73 4.44
N ASP A 43 -19.28 22.53 4.80
CA ASP A 43 -18.02 22.67 4.08
C ASP A 43 -16.93 21.76 4.68
N LEU A 44 -17.30 20.54 5.00
CA LEU A 44 -16.45 19.55 5.64
C LEU A 44 -15.29 19.10 4.74
N TRP A 45 -15.54 19.08 3.41
CA TRP A 45 -14.66 18.44 2.45
C TRP A 45 -13.97 19.45 1.54
N GLU A 46 -12.69 19.27 1.38
CA GLU A 46 -11.90 19.82 0.30
C GLU A 46 -11.57 18.70 -0.69
N THR A 47 -11.82 18.93 -1.97
CA THR A 47 -11.50 17.94 -3.01
C THR A 47 -10.15 18.26 -3.62
N ILE A 48 -9.23 17.33 -3.55
CA ILE A 48 -7.92 17.39 -4.23
C ILE A 48 -8.04 16.50 -5.47
N HIS A 49 -8.04 17.10 -6.65
CA HIS A 49 -8.11 16.34 -7.90
C HIS A 49 -6.76 15.73 -8.22
N ALA A 50 -6.74 14.43 -8.42
CA ALA A 50 -5.54 13.76 -8.93
C ALA A 50 -5.36 14.11 -10.41
N PRO A 51 -4.12 14.35 -10.86
CA PRO A 51 -3.84 14.40 -12.29
C PRO A 51 -4.24 13.09 -12.93
N ASP A 52 -4.50 13.12 -14.24
CA ASP A 52 -4.84 11.90 -14.98
C ASP A 52 -3.62 10.97 -14.99
N ALA A 53 -3.52 10.13 -13.99
CA ALA A 53 -2.40 9.20 -13.77
C ALA A 53 -2.46 8.00 -14.72
N GLY A 54 -3.32 8.05 -15.76
CA GLY A 54 -3.53 6.98 -16.71
C GLY A 54 -4.41 5.83 -16.17
N GLU A 55 -4.67 4.86 -17.03
CA GLU A 55 -5.70 3.82 -16.82
C GLU A 55 -5.33 2.70 -15.81
N HIS A 56 -4.23 2.78 -15.07
CA HIS A 56 -3.48 1.58 -14.66
C HIS A 56 -3.29 1.35 -13.17
N LEU A 57 -3.94 2.10 -12.29
CA LEU A 57 -3.84 1.88 -10.85
C LEU A 57 -4.96 0.94 -10.37
N LEU A 58 -4.66 -0.35 -10.26
CA LEU A 58 -5.65 -1.36 -9.90
C LEU A 58 -6.01 -1.38 -8.41
N PHE A 59 -5.06 -1.02 -7.50
CA PHE A 59 -5.28 -1.00 -6.05
C PHE A 59 -4.45 0.09 -5.37
N PRO A 60 -4.82 1.37 -5.48
CA PRO A 60 -3.99 2.42 -4.90
C PRO A 60 -4.05 2.41 -3.39
N SER A 61 -2.96 2.09 -2.75
CA SER A 61 -2.68 2.50 -1.39
C SER A 61 -1.92 3.81 -1.43
N VAL A 62 -2.34 4.77 -0.62
CA VAL A 62 -1.89 6.16 -0.71
C VAL A 62 -1.31 6.62 0.62
N ALA A 63 -0.13 7.24 0.59
CA ALA A 63 0.46 7.94 1.73
C ALA A 63 0.59 9.44 1.42
N MET A 64 -0.29 10.25 1.99
CA MET A 64 -0.22 11.71 1.88
C MET A 64 0.97 12.23 2.68
N MET A 65 1.94 12.83 2.01
CA MET A 65 3.08 13.48 2.68
C MET A 65 2.68 14.86 3.21
N ASN A 66 1.91 15.58 2.41
CA ASN A 66 1.31 16.89 2.72
C ASN A 66 0.14 17.13 1.76
N ASP A 67 -0.44 18.33 1.76
CA ASP A 67 -1.61 18.66 0.92
C ASP A 67 -1.33 18.65 -0.59
N THR A 68 -0.06 18.62 -1.00
CA THR A 68 0.31 18.71 -2.42
C THR A 68 1.08 17.50 -2.94
N LEU A 69 1.48 16.58 -2.05
CA LEU A 69 2.34 15.46 -2.42
C LEU A 69 1.86 14.17 -1.78
N CYS A 70 1.70 13.13 -2.57
CA CYS A 70 1.48 11.79 -2.05
C CYS A 70 2.31 10.74 -2.78
N PHE A 71 2.64 9.67 -2.06
CA PHE A 71 3.13 8.43 -2.64
C PHE A 71 1.95 7.46 -2.79
N ILE A 72 1.97 6.71 -3.87
CA ILE A 72 0.96 5.68 -4.15
C ILE A 72 1.66 4.36 -4.46
N VAL A 73 1.04 3.26 -4.08
CA VAL A 73 1.42 1.95 -4.59
C VAL A 73 0.83 1.81 -5.98
N GLY A 74 1.68 1.49 -6.93
CA GLY A 74 1.30 1.39 -8.33
C GLY A 74 2.10 2.35 -9.20
N SER A 75 2.33 1.90 -10.39
CA SER A 75 3.01 2.62 -11.47
C SER A 75 2.38 2.17 -12.79
N GLY A 76 2.90 2.58 -13.93
CA GLY A 76 2.42 2.06 -15.22
C GLY A 76 2.50 0.52 -15.26
N LEU A 77 1.48 -0.14 -15.83
CA LEU A 77 1.38 -1.62 -15.88
C LEU A 77 2.64 -2.32 -16.40
N TYR A 78 3.44 -1.62 -17.18
CA TYR A 78 4.67 -2.13 -17.78
C TYR A 78 5.93 -1.59 -17.11
N SER A 79 5.80 -0.85 -16.03
CA SER A 79 6.91 -0.35 -15.24
C SER A 79 7.55 -1.45 -14.41
N ASP A 80 8.81 -1.24 -14.03
CA ASP A 80 9.51 -2.06 -13.03
C ASP A 80 9.38 -1.47 -11.61
N ASN A 81 8.77 -0.29 -11.48
CA ASN A 81 8.64 0.43 -10.22
C ASN A 81 7.35 0.05 -9.48
N ILE A 82 7.44 -0.06 -8.16
CA ILE A 82 6.30 -0.39 -7.29
C ILE A 82 5.54 0.87 -6.89
N LEU A 83 6.23 1.98 -6.75
CA LEU A 83 5.67 3.23 -6.28
C LEU A 83 5.67 4.30 -7.35
N SER A 84 4.69 5.17 -7.27
CA SER A 84 4.71 6.48 -7.94
C SER A 84 4.45 7.58 -6.93
N VAL A 85 4.86 8.80 -7.29
CA VAL A 85 4.59 10.02 -6.54
C VAL A 85 3.71 10.94 -7.36
N ILE A 86 2.68 11.49 -6.74
CA ILE A 86 1.78 12.48 -7.34
C ILE A 86 2.03 13.83 -6.69
N ASP A 87 2.30 14.82 -7.53
CA ASP A 87 2.38 16.23 -7.16
C ASP A 87 1.10 16.93 -7.63
N PHE A 88 0.18 17.18 -6.72
CA PHE A 88 -1.10 17.83 -7.02
C PHE A 88 -0.95 19.28 -7.42
N LYS A 89 0.13 19.94 -6.96
CA LYS A 89 0.41 21.35 -7.29
C LYS A 89 0.89 21.49 -8.73
N LEU A 90 1.73 20.57 -9.18
CA LEU A 90 2.25 20.54 -10.54
C LEU A 90 1.34 19.77 -11.49
N GLY A 91 0.43 18.96 -10.98
CA GLY A 91 -0.41 18.06 -11.79
C GLY A 91 0.40 16.95 -12.46
N THR A 92 1.46 16.46 -11.82
CA THR A 92 2.35 15.42 -12.38
C THR A 92 2.27 14.13 -11.58
N THR A 93 2.49 13.01 -12.29
CA THR A 93 2.74 11.71 -11.71
C THR A 93 4.08 11.21 -12.21
N GLU A 94 4.95 10.81 -11.29
CA GLU A 94 6.31 10.37 -11.58
C GLU A 94 6.54 9.01 -10.93
N GLU A 95 7.27 8.11 -11.58
CA GLU A 95 7.65 6.82 -11.01
C GLU A 95 8.82 6.98 -10.03
N VAL A 96 8.84 6.17 -8.98
CA VAL A 96 9.90 6.17 -7.97
C VAL A 96 10.91 5.09 -8.32
N ASP A 97 12.03 5.50 -8.91
CA ASP A 97 13.05 4.58 -9.45
C ASP A 97 13.81 3.79 -8.39
N GLU A 98 13.82 4.26 -7.15
CA GLU A 98 14.54 3.64 -6.04
C GLU A 98 13.83 2.38 -5.51
N PHE A 99 12.56 2.15 -5.86
CA PHE A 99 11.81 1.00 -5.38
C PHE A 99 11.19 0.20 -6.52
N LYS A 100 11.96 -0.80 -6.95
CA LYS A 100 11.61 -1.70 -8.06
C LYS A 100 11.18 -3.07 -7.59
N PHE A 101 10.43 -3.77 -8.44
CA PHE A 101 10.08 -5.16 -8.19
C PHE A 101 11.34 -6.01 -8.00
N PRO A 102 11.39 -6.85 -6.95
CA PRO A 102 12.56 -7.70 -6.70
C PRO A 102 12.78 -8.71 -7.84
N GLY A 103 14.03 -8.83 -8.22
CA GLY A 103 14.57 -10.06 -8.82
C GLY A 103 14.19 -10.40 -10.25
N PHE A 104 13.88 -9.43 -11.17
CA PHE A 104 13.57 -9.85 -12.53
C PHE A 104 13.94 -8.82 -13.62
N ASN A 105 14.87 -9.20 -14.47
CA ASN A 105 14.95 -8.73 -15.86
C ASN A 105 13.92 -9.53 -16.68
N SER A 106 12.64 -9.22 -16.56
CA SER A 106 11.58 -10.01 -17.18
C SER A 106 11.00 -9.34 -18.41
N PRO A 107 10.49 -10.11 -19.38
CA PRO A 107 9.67 -9.59 -20.47
C PRO A 107 8.50 -8.75 -19.95
N SER A 108 8.02 -7.80 -20.75
CA SER A 108 6.91 -6.88 -20.39
C SER A 108 5.65 -7.58 -19.89
N GLU A 109 5.37 -8.76 -20.41
CA GLU A 109 4.22 -9.61 -20.04
C GLU A 109 4.25 -10.05 -18.58
N LEU A 110 5.45 -10.25 -18.02
CA LEU A 110 5.60 -10.61 -16.61
C LEU A 110 5.40 -9.42 -15.66
N LYS A 111 5.52 -8.19 -16.16
CA LYS A 111 5.38 -6.98 -15.35
C LYS A 111 3.97 -6.81 -14.81
N VAL A 112 2.94 -7.13 -15.60
CA VAL A 112 1.54 -7.08 -15.17
C VAL A 112 1.29 -8.01 -13.99
N ALA A 113 1.75 -9.26 -14.08
CA ALA A 113 1.57 -10.23 -13.01
C ALA A 113 2.31 -9.82 -11.72
N LYS A 114 3.51 -9.25 -11.84
CA LYS A 114 4.24 -8.69 -10.71
C LYS A 114 3.49 -7.52 -10.09
N HIS A 115 2.98 -6.63 -10.93
CA HIS A 115 2.18 -5.50 -10.48
C HIS A 115 0.99 -5.96 -9.64
N MET A 116 0.24 -6.96 -10.09
CA MET A 116 -0.89 -7.54 -9.35
C MET A 116 -0.48 -8.11 -8.00
N VAL A 117 0.72 -8.69 -7.89
CA VAL A 117 1.20 -9.30 -6.64
C VAL A 117 1.76 -8.27 -5.67
N TYR A 118 2.56 -7.32 -6.15
CA TYR A 118 3.24 -6.37 -5.26
C TYR A 118 2.43 -5.10 -4.98
N CYS A 119 1.49 -4.74 -5.84
CA CYS A 119 0.65 -3.57 -5.58
C CYS A 119 -0.53 -3.88 -4.65
N ASP A 120 -0.81 -5.15 -4.35
CA ASP A 120 -1.66 -5.51 -3.23
C ASP A 120 -0.89 -5.30 -1.92
N ALA A 121 -0.80 -4.06 -1.48
CA ALA A 121 0.01 -3.62 -0.36
C ALA A 121 -0.64 -2.46 0.38
N GLU A 122 -0.20 -2.25 1.61
CA GLU A 122 -0.51 -1.04 2.39
C GLU A 122 0.68 -0.09 2.38
N LEU A 123 0.40 1.18 2.21
CA LEU A 123 1.38 2.26 2.30
C LEU A 123 0.91 3.25 3.36
N LEU A 124 1.66 3.38 4.44
CA LEU A 124 1.27 4.20 5.58
C LEU A 124 2.36 5.21 5.93
N LYS A 125 1.95 6.45 6.15
CA LYS A 125 2.86 7.53 6.55
C LYS A 125 3.08 7.54 8.06
N HIS A 126 4.32 7.83 8.48
CA HIS A 126 4.62 8.21 9.86
C HIS A 126 3.83 9.46 10.25
N PRO A 127 3.20 9.49 11.45
CA PRO A 127 2.34 10.61 11.85
C PRO A 127 2.99 12.00 11.82
N THR A 128 4.27 12.12 12.08
CA THR A 128 4.97 13.42 12.19
C THR A 128 6.25 13.55 11.39
N GLU A 129 6.85 12.43 10.93
CA GLU A 129 8.10 12.43 10.17
C GLU A 129 7.85 12.15 8.68
N ASN A 130 8.84 12.45 7.86
CA ASN A 130 8.81 12.13 6.43
C ASN A 130 9.28 10.69 6.20
N LYS A 131 8.54 9.76 6.80
CA LYS A 131 8.74 8.33 6.63
C LYS A 131 7.44 7.67 6.18
N ILE A 132 7.57 6.65 5.37
CA ILE A 132 6.47 5.77 4.98
C ILE A 132 6.88 4.32 5.20
N VAL A 133 5.92 3.46 5.47
CA VAL A 133 6.11 2.02 5.47
C VAL A 133 5.27 1.41 4.35
N TYR A 134 5.90 0.57 3.57
CA TYR A 134 5.27 -0.31 2.59
C TYR A 134 5.14 -1.69 3.21
N ALA A 135 3.98 -2.30 3.09
CA ALA A 135 3.73 -3.66 3.56
C ALA A 135 2.92 -4.44 2.53
N GLY A 136 3.55 -5.41 1.88
CA GLY A 136 2.90 -6.31 0.93
C GLY A 136 1.92 -7.24 1.62
N ARG A 137 0.72 -7.40 1.04
CA ARG A 137 -0.28 -8.36 1.54
C ARG A 137 0.01 -9.80 1.15
N LEU A 138 0.92 -9.99 0.21
CA LEU A 138 1.42 -11.29 -0.20
C LEU A 138 2.90 -11.37 0.16
N GLY A 139 3.34 -12.52 0.65
CA GLY A 139 4.64 -12.65 1.28
C GLY A 139 4.67 -11.99 2.67
N ARG A 140 5.85 -11.91 3.25
CA ARG A 140 6.14 -11.10 4.44
C ARG A 140 7.15 -10.04 4.04
N TYR A 141 6.69 -9.02 3.33
CA TYR A 141 7.56 -7.97 2.82
C TYR A 141 7.16 -6.62 3.39
N ILE A 142 8.02 -6.08 4.26
CA ILE A 142 7.84 -4.79 4.90
C ILE A 142 9.13 -4.00 4.72
N GLU A 143 9.00 -2.76 4.28
CA GLU A 143 10.12 -1.85 4.12
C GLU A 143 9.73 -0.43 4.54
N ILE A 144 10.65 0.25 5.22
CA ILE A 144 10.49 1.63 5.66
C ILE A 144 11.32 2.52 4.75
N PHE A 145 10.75 3.63 4.32
CA PHE A 145 11.39 4.64 3.49
C PHE A 145 11.46 5.97 4.22
N GLU A 146 12.64 6.58 4.21
CA GLU A 146 12.83 7.99 4.56
C GLU A 146 12.68 8.81 3.29
N ILE A 147 11.82 9.83 3.32
CA ILE A 147 11.43 10.61 2.15
C ILE A 147 12.00 12.02 2.23
N GLU A 148 12.60 12.47 1.14
CA GLU A 148 13.02 13.87 0.94
C GLU A 148 12.43 14.42 -0.37
N GLY A 149 11.42 15.31 -0.24
CA GLY A 149 10.66 15.74 -1.40
C GLY A 149 9.93 14.61 -2.09
N LYS A 150 10.28 14.30 -3.33
CA LYS A 150 9.71 13.21 -4.15
C LYS A 150 10.56 11.94 -4.15
N GLU A 151 11.71 11.94 -3.51
CA GLU A 151 12.71 10.88 -3.58
C GLU A 151 12.73 10.02 -2.31
N ILE A 152 13.07 8.75 -2.46
CA ILE A 152 13.41 7.86 -1.35
C ILE A 152 14.90 8.06 -1.04
N ARG A 153 15.19 8.72 0.08
CA ARG A 153 16.57 8.95 0.54
C ARG A 153 17.22 7.73 1.17
N LYS A 154 16.43 6.95 1.89
CA LYS A 154 16.93 5.76 2.58
C LYS A 154 15.85 4.68 2.60
N ARG A 155 16.30 3.44 2.46
CA ARG A 155 15.48 2.23 2.55
C ARG A 155 15.95 1.40 3.74
N THR A 156 14.99 0.92 4.54
CA THR A 156 15.24 0.04 5.68
C THR A 156 14.34 -1.19 5.56
N PRO A 157 14.89 -2.32 5.08
CA PRO A 157 14.16 -3.58 5.05
C PRO A 157 13.85 -4.05 6.47
N VAL A 158 12.61 -4.37 6.76
CA VAL A 158 12.15 -4.92 8.04
C VAL A 158 11.95 -6.42 7.91
N CYS A 159 11.23 -6.84 6.88
CA CYS A 159 11.03 -8.23 6.53
C CYS A 159 11.07 -8.37 5.01
N SER A 160 11.86 -9.33 4.51
CA SER A 160 12.18 -9.44 3.07
C SER A 160 11.77 -10.80 2.48
N THR A 161 10.74 -11.44 3.02
CA THR A 161 10.17 -12.65 2.42
C THR A 161 9.21 -12.22 1.30
N TYR A 162 9.71 -12.30 0.08
CA TYR A 162 8.94 -11.95 -1.11
C TYR A 162 7.83 -12.96 -1.39
N PRO A 163 6.73 -12.53 -2.02
CA PRO A 163 5.69 -13.45 -2.47
C PRO A 163 6.24 -14.47 -3.47
N SER A 164 5.96 -15.74 -3.22
CA SER A 164 6.28 -16.84 -4.12
C SER A 164 5.11 -17.08 -5.06
N PHE A 165 5.32 -16.92 -6.37
CA PHE A 165 4.28 -17.11 -7.39
C PHE A 165 4.85 -17.58 -8.71
N ARG A 166 3.98 -18.13 -9.56
CA ARG A 166 4.28 -18.49 -10.94
C ARG A 166 3.30 -17.81 -11.89
N ILE A 167 3.67 -17.74 -13.14
CA ILE A 167 2.84 -17.18 -14.19
C ILE A 167 2.45 -18.31 -15.13
N THR A 168 1.17 -18.41 -15.43
CA THR A 168 0.61 -19.41 -16.33
C THR A 168 0.82 -19.00 -17.80
N SER A 169 0.56 -19.92 -18.73
CA SER A 169 0.66 -19.65 -20.18
C SER A 169 -0.31 -18.57 -20.66
N ASP A 170 -1.40 -18.36 -19.95
CA ASP A 170 -2.40 -17.31 -20.19
C ASP A 170 -2.14 -16.02 -19.37
N GLN A 171 -0.91 -15.89 -18.86
CA GLN A 171 -0.39 -14.72 -18.13
C GLN A 171 -1.08 -14.41 -16.80
N GLN A 172 -1.78 -15.37 -16.22
CA GLN A 172 -2.33 -15.22 -14.88
C GLN A 172 -1.28 -15.54 -13.81
N GLN A 173 -1.31 -14.78 -12.72
CA GLN A 173 -0.49 -15.09 -11.55
C GLN A 173 -1.18 -16.14 -10.69
N ILE A 174 -0.43 -17.15 -10.29
CA ILE A 174 -0.85 -18.15 -9.32
C ILE A 174 0.16 -18.17 -8.18
N LEU A 175 -0.31 -17.97 -6.95
CA LEU A 175 0.54 -18.08 -5.78
C LEU A 175 1.01 -19.53 -5.64
N ASN A 176 2.26 -19.73 -5.29
CA ASN A 176 2.78 -21.06 -4.99
C ASN A 176 2.31 -21.51 -3.60
N ASP A 177 2.30 -22.80 -3.38
CA ASP A 177 1.83 -23.42 -2.14
C ASP A 177 2.55 -22.91 -0.88
N ASP A 178 3.82 -22.51 -1.03
CA ASP A 178 4.68 -21.96 0.02
C ASP A 178 4.55 -20.44 0.20
N CYS A 179 3.77 -19.77 -0.62
CA CYS A 179 3.57 -18.34 -0.51
C CYS A 179 2.89 -18.00 0.82
N LEU A 180 3.55 -17.18 1.63
CA LEU A 180 2.97 -16.65 2.85
C LEU A 180 1.91 -15.62 2.53
N ARG A 181 0.84 -15.62 3.31
CA ARG A 181 -0.21 -14.61 3.20
C ARG A 181 0.01 -13.47 4.18
N GLY A 182 -0.12 -12.35 3.69
CA GLY A 182 -0.44 -11.02 4.04
C GLY A 182 -0.13 -10.45 5.40
N VAL A 183 0.18 -9.19 5.29
CA VAL A 183 0.43 -8.30 6.40
C VAL A 183 -0.63 -7.20 6.39
N LEU A 184 -1.26 -6.96 7.54
CA LEU A 184 -1.98 -5.74 7.82
C LEU A 184 -1.13 -4.88 8.75
N VAL A 185 -0.88 -3.64 8.36
CA VAL A 185 -0.03 -2.74 9.14
C VAL A 185 -0.85 -1.58 9.68
N ARG A 186 -0.54 -1.19 10.92
CA ARG A 186 -1.00 0.07 11.51
C ARG A 186 0.17 0.75 12.16
N VAL A 187 0.17 2.07 12.13
CA VAL A 187 1.30 2.85 12.61
C VAL A 187 0.91 3.85 13.68
N THR A 188 1.84 4.09 14.57
CA THR A 188 1.81 5.20 15.53
C THR A 188 3.11 5.98 15.40
N LYS A 189 3.25 7.08 16.14
CA LYS A 189 4.48 7.87 16.17
C LYS A 189 5.73 7.04 16.50
N ASN A 190 5.60 5.99 17.30
CA ASN A 190 6.75 5.26 17.82
C ASN A 190 6.84 3.81 17.32
N ARG A 191 5.79 3.28 16.69
CA ARG A 191 5.67 1.85 16.40
C ARG A 191 4.97 1.58 15.09
N ILE A 192 5.37 0.46 14.50
CA ILE A 192 4.71 -0.20 13.39
C ILE A 192 4.17 -1.52 13.93
N TYR A 193 2.87 -1.69 13.89
CA TYR A 193 2.16 -2.90 14.31
C TYR A 193 1.83 -3.71 13.06
N SER A 194 2.37 -4.90 12.98
CA SER A 194 2.21 -5.78 11.84
C SER A 194 1.45 -7.02 12.26
N LEU A 195 0.24 -7.16 11.75
CA LEU A 195 -0.58 -8.35 11.98
C LEU A 195 -0.34 -9.31 10.81
N MET A 196 0.38 -10.37 11.08
CA MET A 196 0.80 -11.36 10.10
C MET A 196 -0.06 -12.62 10.17
N ARG A 197 -0.17 -13.30 9.03
CA ARG A 197 -0.72 -14.65 8.97
C ARG A 197 0.42 -15.64 8.96
N PRO A 198 0.43 -16.61 9.87
CA PRO A 198 1.46 -17.62 9.90
C PRO A 198 1.28 -18.73 8.83
N TYR A 199 0.29 -18.61 7.93
CA TYR A 199 -0.10 -19.66 7.00
C TYR A 199 0.43 -19.43 5.59
N THR A 200 0.79 -20.52 4.95
CA THR A 200 1.06 -20.59 3.51
C THR A 200 -0.23 -20.67 2.69
N GLU A 201 -0.13 -20.47 1.39
CA GLU A 201 -1.25 -20.63 0.47
C GLU A 201 -1.85 -22.04 0.52
N LYS A 202 -0.99 -23.06 0.64
CA LYS A 202 -1.40 -24.46 0.79
C LYS A 202 -2.22 -24.68 2.05
N GLU A 203 -1.70 -24.24 3.20
CA GLU A 203 -2.40 -24.40 4.48
C GLU A 203 -3.75 -23.64 4.48
N ALA A 204 -3.81 -22.48 3.86
CA ALA A 204 -5.06 -21.74 3.70
C ALA A 204 -6.06 -22.47 2.80
N GLY A 205 -5.61 -23.25 1.81
CA GLY A 205 -6.44 -24.02 0.88
C GLY A 205 -6.95 -25.34 1.46
N GLU A 206 -6.26 -25.91 2.45
CA GLU A 206 -6.64 -27.18 3.08
C GLU A 206 -7.86 -27.08 4.01
N HIS A 207 -8.25 -25.86 4.39
CA HIS A 207 -9.46 -25.61 5.18
C HIS A 207 -10.68 -25.42 4.28
N ASP A 208 -11.44 -26.48 4.09
CA ASP A 208 -12.51 -26.60 3.08
C ASP A 208 -13.79 -25.78 3.38
N SER A 209 -13.94 -25.21 4.56
CA SER A 209 -15.11 -24.41 4.90
C SER A 209 -14.77 -22.96 5.23
N TYR A 210 -15.64 -22.04 4.81
CA TYR A 210 -15.57 -20.62 5.18
C TYR A 210 -15.55 -20.37 6.70
N LYS A 211 -16.00 -21.38 7.48
CA LYS A 211 -16.03 -21.36 8.94
C LYS A 211 -14.71 -21.83 9.57
N GLU A 212 -13.95 -22.61 8.84
CA GLU A 212 -12.69 -23.23 9.28
C GLU A 212 -11.47 -22.55 8.67
N ARG A 213 -11.67 -21.67 7.67
CA ARG A 213 -10.55 -20.86 7.16
C ARG A 213 -10.00 -20.04 8.33
N PRO A 214 -8.74 -20.25 8.70
CA PRO A 214 -8.08 -19.39 9.66
C PRO A 214 -8.36 -17.95 9.19
N ASN A 215 -8.93 -17.19 10.10
CA ASN A 215 -9.49 -15.88 9.82
C ASN A 215 -8.60 -15.10 8.84
N TYR A 216 -9.20 -14.36 7.92
CA TYR A 216 -8.54 -13.37 7.05
C TYR A 216 -7.69 -12.37 7.85
N TYR A 217 -7.81 -12.40 9.16
CA TYR A 217 -7.09 -11.60 10.13
C TYR A 217 -5.90 -12.40 10.63
N GLY A 218 -4.71 -11.81 10.61
CA GLY A 218 -3.50 -12.45 11.10
C GLY A 218 -3.60 -12.83 12.59
N ASP A 219 -2.84 -13.83 13.00
CA ASP A 219 -2.83 -14.34 14.37
C ASP A 219 -1.54 -13.93 15.10
N GLU A 220 -0.56 -13.44 14.38
CA GLU A 220 0.75 -13.05 14.90
C GLU A 220 0.90 -11.53 14.85
N LEU A 221 0.97 -10.89 16.01
CA LEU A 221 1.23 -9.46 16.12
C LEU A 221 2.71 -9.20 16.36
N ILE A 222 3.38 -8.65 15.37
CA ILE A 222 4.78 -8.26 15.45
C ILE A 222 4.89 -6.75 15.50
N VAL A 223 5.73 -6.23 16.39
CA VAL A 223 5.90 -4.80 16.61
C VAL A 223 7.33 -4.38 16.30
N TYR A 224 7.47 -3.38 15.43
CA TYR A 224 8.75 -2.78 15.08
C TYR A 224 8.78 -1.30 15.47
N ASP A 225 9.99 -0.77 15.63
CA ASP A 225 10.19 0.68 15.59
C ASP A 225 10.37 1.19 14.16
N TRP A 226 10.50 2.51 14.02
CA TRP A 226 10.69 3.15 12.71
C TRP A 226 12.13 3.07 12.18
N ASP A 227 13.04 2.45 12.92
CA ASP A 227 14.38 2.08 12.47
C ASP A 227 14.45 0.62 12.00
N GLY A 228 13.30 -0.09 12.04
CA GLY A 228 13.16 -1.48 11.60
C GLY A 228 13.54 -2.52 12.66
N ASN A 229 13.81 -2.11 13.88
CA ASN A 229 14.15 -3.05 14.95
C ASN A 229 12.90 -3.74 15.49
N LEU A 230 12.99 -5.05 15.70
CA LEU A 230 11.96 -5.83 16.37
C LEU A 230 11.87 -5.42 17.84
N ILE A 231 10.66 -5.06 18.27
CA ILE A 231 10.39 -4.67 19.66
C ILE A 231 9.72 -5.81 20.43
N ASN A 232 8.76 -6.46 19.78
CA ASN A 232 8.03 -7.60 20.36
C ASN A 232 7.45 -8.47 19.25
N ALA A 233 7.38 -9.78 19.50
CA ALA A 233 6.75 -10.76 18.63
C ALA A 233 5.85 -11.68 19.44
#